data_8aad21553466b8e4834b0617df842692
#
_entry.id   8aad21553466b8e4834b0617df842692
#
_cell.length_a   1.000
_cell.length_b   1.000
_cell.length_c   1.000
_cell.angle_alpha   90.00
_cell.angle_beta   90.00
_cell.angle_gamma   90.00
#
_symmetry.space_group_name_H-M   'P 1'
#
loop_
_entity.id
_entity.type
_entity.pdbx_description
1 polymer ?
#
loop_
_entity_poly.entity_id
_entity_poly.type
_entity_poly.pdbx_seq_one_letter_code
_entity_poly.pdbx_strand_id
1 'polypeptide(L)'
;YVGEVNFGYNGSENFASGHRFGFFPSVALGWVISEEPFMERYKNTLSTLKLRGSYGLVGNDCLGQNRRDIRFPYLTTIDVTDGYYWGVDNNYGYANGKQEGLAGSPLLTWEKVKKLNVGIDLGLWNALDLSVDYFYDLRYDIFLQRQTIPSTAGFIQVPFANYGEASNQGVDLSLAFNKQLGKDLTI
;
A
#
# COMPACT_ATOMS: atom_id res chain seq x y z
N TYR A 1 3.62 -22.05 -19.97
CA TYR A 1 3.53 -21.68 -18.55
C TYR A 1 4.59 -20.65 -18.24
N VAL A 2 4.24 -19.67 -17.42
CA VAL A 2 5.17 -18.66 -16.90
C VAL A 2 4.98 -18.60 -15.38
N GLY A 3 6.07 -18.64 -14.64
CA GLY A 3 6.05 -18.49 -13.19
C GLY A 3 7.09 -17.45 -12.76
N GLU A 4 6.71 -16.58 -11.83
CA GLU A 4 7.57 -15.54 -11.28
C GLU A 4 7.44 -15.51 -9.77
N VAL A 5 8.57 -15.42 -9.08
CA VAL A 5 8.65 -15.27 -7.63
C VAL A 5 9.57 -14.11 -7.33
N ASN A 6 9.06 -13.15 -6.60
CA ASN A 6 9.82 -11.99 -6.16
C ASN A 6 9.77 -11.88 -4.64
N PHE A 7 10.78 -11.30 -4.05
CA PHE A 7 10.76 -10.93 -2.64
C PHE A 7 11.55 -9.65 -2.41
N GLY A 8 11.06 -8.82 -1.50
CA GLY A 8 11.73 -7.65 -0.99
C GLY A 8 12.00 -7.80 0.50
N TYR A 9 13.18 -7.41 0.94
CA TYR A 9 13.51 -7.27 2.35
C TYR A 9 13.99 -5.84 2.58
N ASN A 10 13.13 -5.02 3.19
CA ASN A 10 13.34 -3.59 3.30
C ASN A 10 13.40 -3.17 4.76
N GLY A 11 14.22 -2.15 5.06
CA GLY A 11 14.32 -1.57 6.39
C GLY A 11 13.94 -0.09 6.36
N SER A 12 13.24 0.37 7.41
CA SER A 12 12.91 1.77 7.62
C SER A 12 13.35 2.23 9.01
N GLU A 13 13.98 3.39 9.07
CA GLU A 13 14.37 4.04 10.34
C GLU A 13 13.18 4.66 11.09
N ASN A 14 12.02 4.77 10.43
CA ASN A 14 10.80 5.28 11.05
C ASN A 14 10.26 4.36 12.16
N PHE A 15 10.78 3.13 12.26
CA PHE A 15 10.36 2.16 13.24
C PHE A 15 11.45 1.87 14.28
N ALA A 16 11.03 1.52 15.48
CA ALA A 16 11.93 1.13 16.57
C ALA A 16 12.74 -0.12 16.24
N SER A 17 13.83 -0.33 16.96
CA SER A 17 14.62 -1.56 16.86
C SER A 17 13.73 -2.80 17.06
N GLY A 18 13.84 -3.78 16.18
CA GLY A 18 12.97 -4.98 16.18
C GLY A 18 11.76 -4.90 15.22
N HIS A 19 11.34 -3.69 14.79
CA HIS A 19 10.22 -3.48 13.87
C HIS A 19 10.63 -2.84 12.53
N ARG A 20 11.93 -2.59 12.34
CA ARG A 20 12.47 -1.86 11.18
C ARG A 20 12.34 -2.61 9.87
N PHE A 21 12.50 -3.93 9.91
CA PHE A 21 12.59 -4.73 8.70
C PHE A 21 11.26 -5.40 8.38
N GLY A 22 10.90 -5.35 7.08
CA GLY A 22 9.73 -6.03 6.53
C GLY A 22 10.13 -6.96 5.39
N PHE A 23 9.48 -8.13 5.32
CA PHE A 23 9.62 -9.10 4.23
C PHE A 23 8.36 -9.11 3.37
N PHE A 24 8.53 -8.90 2.07
CA PHE A 24 7.44 -8.67 1.12
C PHE A 24 7.57 -9.61 -0.08
N PRO A 25 7.07 -10.86 0.04
CA PRO A 25 7.10 -11.83 -1.05
C PRO A 25 5.95 -11.60 -2.02
N SER A 26 6.16 -11.99 -3.28
CA SER A 26 5.10 -12.08 -4.30
C SER A 26 5.34 -13.25 -5.24
N VAL A 27 4.25 -13.81 -5.75
CA VAL A 27 4.24 -14.88 -6.73
C VAL A 27 3.24 -14.55 -7.83
N ALA A 28 3.61 -14.83 -9.07
CA ALA A 28 2.72 -14.72 -10.22
C ALA A 28 2.85 -15.97 -11.08
N LEU A 29 1.70 -16.40 -11.62
CA LEU A 29 1.58 -17.54 -12.52
C LEU A 29 0.78 -17.13 -13.75
N GLY A 30 1.23 -17.61 -14.90
CA GLY A 30 0.55 -17.42 -16.18
C GLY A 30 0.50 -18.72 -16.96
N TRP A 31 -0.68 -19.02 -17.51
CA TRP A 31 -0.89 -20.16 -18.38
C TRP A 31 -1.49 -19.72 -19.70
N VAL A 32 -0.71 -19.90 -20.77
CA VAL A 32 -1.17 -19.63 -22.15
C VAL A 32 -1.83 -20.89 -22.68
N ILE A 33 -3.14 -20.98 -22.51
CA ILE A 33 -3.95 -22.15 -22.86
C ILE A 33 -4.03 -22.31 -24.37
N SER A 34 -4.04 -21.19 -25.12
CA SER A 34 -4.09 -21.20 -26.60
C SER A 34 -2.91 -21.91 -27.26
N GLU A 35 -1.77 -22.07 -26.55
CA GLU A 35 -0.59 -22.78 -27.04
C GLU A 35 -0.58 -24.27 -26.71
N GLU A 36 -1.61 -24.77 -26.02
CA GLU A 36 -1.70 -26.18 -25.68
C GLU A 36 -2.20 -27.00 -26.89
N PRO A 37 -1.72 -28.25 -27.07
CA PRO A 37 -2.05 -29.09 -28.25
C PRO A 37 -3.57 -29.33 -28.43
N PHE A 38 -4.32 -29.38 -27.34
CA PHE A 38 -5.79 -29.57 -27.42
C PHE A 38 -6.52 -28.34 -27.96
N MET A 39 -5.89 -27.16 -27.99
CA MET A 39 -6.46 -25.90 -28.48
C MET A 39 -6.18 -25.64 -29.97
N GLU A 40 -5.32 -26.42 -30.61
CA GLU A 40 -4.97 -26.21 -32.04
C GLU A 40 -6.19 -26.10 -32.96
N ARG A 41 -7.24 -26.88 -32.68
CA ARG A 41 -8.48 -26.88 -33.47
C ARG A 41 -9.22 -25.54 -33.42
N TYR A 42 -9.01 -24.78 -32.37
CA TYR A 42 -9.74 -23.52 -32.11
C TYR A 42 -8.93 -22.26 -32.43
N LYS A 43 -7.67 -22.38 -32.88
CA LYS A 43 -6.76 -21.25 -33.16
C LYS A 43 -7.31 -20.22 -34.16
N ASN A 44 -8.18 -20.63 -35.09
CA ASN A 44 -8.79 -19.73 -36.04
C ASN A 44 -9.82 -18.78 -35.42
N THR A 45 -10.45 -19.18 -34.33
CA THR A 45 -11.47 -18.38 -33.64
C THR A 45 -10.92 -17.75 -32.38
N LEU A 46 -10.16 -18.53 -31.61
CA LEU A 46 -9.55 -18.12 -30.34
C LEU A 46 -8.05 -17.95 -30.58
N SER A 47 -7.62 -16.72 -30.87
CA SER A 47 -6.21 -16.40 -31.16
C SER A 47 -5.35 -16.41 -29.90
N THR A 48 -5.92 -15.99 -28.77
CA THR A 48 -5.23 -15.97 -27.49
C THR A 48 -6.20 -16.36 -26.37
N LEU A 49 -5.75 -17.27 -25.52
CA LEU A 49 -6.40 -17.57 -24.24
C LEU A 49 -5.30 -17.73 -23.19
N LYS A 50 -5.25 -16.76 -22.27
CA LYS A 50 -4.27 -16.75 -21.19
C LYS A 50 -4.96 -16.54 -19.84
N LEU A 51 -4.67 -17.41 -18.90
CA LEU A 51 -5.00 -17.21 -17.48
C LEU A 51 -3.77 -16.68 -16.76
N ARG A 52 -3.99 -15.73 -15.86
CA ARG A 52 -2.95 -15.18 -14.99
C ARG A 52 -3.47 -15.00 -13.59
N GLY A 53 -2.58 -15.19 -12.63
CA GLY A 53 -2.88 -14.96 -11.23
C GLY A 53 -1.64 -14.49 -10.51
N SER A 54 -1.79 -13.56 -9.61
CA SER A 54 -0.73 -13.10 -8.74
C SER A 54 -1.20 -12.89 -7.32
N TYR A 55 -0.31 -13.16 -6.38
CA TYR A 55 -0.52 -12.85 -4.97
C TYR A 55 0.77 -12.28 -4.41
N GLY A 56 0.65 -11.17 -3.68
CA GLY A 56 1.81 -10.51 -3.11
C GLY A 56 1.51 -9.73 -1.85
N LEU A 57 2.56 -9.53 -1.06
CA LEU A 57 2.56 -8.66 0.10
C LEU A 57 3.38 -7.41 -0.22
N VAL A 58 2.80 -6.23 0.02
CA VAL A 58 3.46 -4.93 -0.16
C VAL A 58 3.50 -4.20 1.16
N GLY A 59 4.65 -3.61 1.50
CA GLY A 59 4.82 -2.79 2.69
C GLY A 59 4.86 -1.30 2.37
N ASN A 60 4.35 -0.49 3.28
CA ASN A 60 4.44 0.95 3.25
C ASN A 60 4.95 1.47 4.60
N ASP A 61 6.00 2.27 4.59
CA ASP A 61 6.58 2.90 5.78
C ASP A 61 6.23 4.38 5.90
N CYS A 62 5.42 4.88 4.97
CA CYS A 62 4.93 6.25 5.02
C CYS A 62 3.85 6.45 6.07
N LEU A 63 4.04 7.37 7.00
CA LEU A 63 3.17 7.60 8.15
C LEU A 63 2.31 8.88 7.98
N GLY A 64 0.97 8.76 7.83
CA GLY A 64 -0.04 9.86 7.78
C GLY A 64 -0.16 10.61 6.43
N GLN A 65 -1.10 11.52 6.25
CA GLN A 65 -1.38 12.24 4.99
C GLN A 65 -0.38 13.35 4.68
N ASN A 66 0.20 14.00 5.71
CA ASN A 66 1.29 14.98 5.59
C ASN A 66 2.60 14.40 6.14
N ARG A 67 2.93 13.25 5.74
CA ARG A 67 3.83 12.24 6.33
C ARG A 67 5.31 12.59 6.32
N ARG A 68 5.68 13.71 5.75
CA ARG A 68 7.08 14.18 5.76
C ARG A 68 7.51 14.74 7.11
N ASP A 69 6.54 15.11 7.95
CA ASP A 69 6.80 15.83 9.18
C ASP A 69 6.90 14.92 10.42
N ILE A 70 6.38 13.67 10.32
CA ILE A 70 6.47 12.70 11.43
C ILE A 70 7.60 11.72 11.14
N ARG A 71 8.77 12.03 11.67
CA ARG A 71 9.92 11.11 11.68
C ARG A 71 10.09 10.55 13.08
N PHE A 72 10.49 9.30 13.16
CA PHE A 72 10.76 8.60 14.42
C PHE A 72 9.57 8.61 15.42
N PRO A 73 8.35 8.25 14.99
CA PRO A 73 7.15 8.34 15.84
C PRO A 73 7.17 7.38 17.04
N TYR A 74 8.21 6.57 17.16
CA TYR A 74 8.46 5.73 18.32
C TYR A 74 9.15 6.49 19.47
N LEU A 75 9.59 7.74 19.25
CA LEU A 75 10.17 8.60 20.26
C LEU A 75 9.12 9.59 20.76
N THR A 76 9.05 9.75 22.08
CA THR A 76 8.26 10.83 22.69
C THR A 76 8.99 12.16 22.46
N THR A 77 8.25 13.18 22.02
CA THR A 77 8.77 14.52 21.85
C THR A 77 8.48 15.40 23.06
N ILE A 78 9.31 16.41 23.25
CA ILE A 78 9.07 17.48 24.21
C ILE A 78 9.04 18.78 23.43
N ASP A 79 7.88 19.40 23.39
CA ASP A 79 7.65 20.64 22.67
C ASP A 79 7.85 21.85 23.57
N VAL A 80 8.31 22.96 22.97
CA VAL A 80 8.36 24.26 23.63
C VAL A 80 6.96 24.86 23.56
N THR A 81 6.46 25.32 24.69
CA THR A 81 5.16 25.99 24.82
C THR A 81 5.35 27.37 25.44
N ASP A 82 4.24 28.11 25.57
CA ASP A 82 4.20 29.38 26.23
C ASP A 82 4.83 29.29 27.62
N GLY A 83 5.61 30.28 27.90
CA GLY A 83 6.44 30.29 29.08
C GLY A 83 5.78 31.05 30.23
N TYR A 84 6.61 31.31 31.20
CA TYR A 84 6.23 31.95 32.44
C TYR A 84 7.12 33.16 32.69
N TYR A 85 6.49 34.30 33.04
CA TYR A 85 7.18 35.50 33.51
C TYR A 85 7.42 35.43 35.01
N TRP A 86 8.59 35.73 35.42
CA TRP A 86 8.98 35.73 36.83
C TRP A 86 9.87 36.94 37.12
N GLY A 87 9.83 37.49 38.33
CA GLY A 87 10.61 38.64 38.74
C GLY A 87 9.77 39.59 39.57
N VAL A 88 10.43 40.61 40.12
CA VAL A 88 9.87 41.69 40.97
C VAL A 88 10.40 43.01 40.49
N ASP A 89 9.59 44.10 40.66
CA ASP A 89 10.01 45.49 40.45
C ASP A 89 10.63 45.79 39.07
N ASN A 90 9.89 45.50 37.98
CA ASN A 90 10.31 45.70 36.58
C ASN A 90 11.53 44.90 36.12
N ASN A 91 12.01 43.96 36.91
CA ASN A 91 13.06 43.03 36.50
C ASN A 91 12.46 41.65 36.23
N TYR A 92 11.80 41.52 35.06
CA TYR A 92 11.08 40.31 34.65
C TYR A 92 11.99 39.44 33.82
N GLY A 93 12.10 38.15 34.20
CA GLY A 93 12.64 37.09 33.39
C GLY A 93 11.52 36.32 32.70
N TYR A 94 11.77 35.83 31.51
CA TYR A 94 10.86 34.91 30.79
C TYR A 94 11.57 33.57 30.58
N ALA A 95 10.88 32.50 30.93
CA ALA A 95 11.37 31.17 30.68
C ALA A 95 10.31 30.40 29.84
N ASN A 96 10.74 29.87 28.70
CA ASN A 96 9.87 29.02 27.87
C ASN A 96 9.40 27.81 28.67
N GLY A 97 8.11 27.52 28.57
CA GLY A 97 7.54 26.28 29.08
C GLY A 97 7.93 25.09 28.22
N LYS A 98 7.84 23.92 28.79
CA LYS A 98 8.01 22.64 28.07
C LYS A 98 6.83 21.76 28.40
N GLN A 99 6.33 21.06 27.38
CA GLN A 99 5.23 20.12 27.52
C GLN A 99 5.55 18.86 26.73
N GLU A 100 4.90 17.76 27.09
CA GLU A 100 4.94 16.54 26.29
C GLU A 100 4.25 16.80 24.95
N GLY A 101 4.94 16.49 23.87
CA GLY A 101 4.40 16.55 22.50
C GLY A 101 3.77 15.23 22.09
N LEU A 102 4.26 14.65 21.01
CA LEU A 102 3.81 13.35 20.56
C LEU A 102 4.25 12.24 21.51
N ALA A 103 3.31 11.50 22.06
CA ALA A 103 3.62 10.29 22.83
C ALA A 103 4.16 9.20 21.89
N GLY A 104 5.42 8.79 22.10
CA GLY A 104 6.08 7.81 21.26
C GLY A 104 5.43 6.43 21.33
N SER A 105 5.40 5.72 20.20
CA SER A 105 4.85 4.37 20.13
C SER A 105 5.90 3.40 19.56
N PRO A 106 6.61 2.65 20.41
CA PRO A 106 7.68 1.74 20.00
C PRO A 106 7.20 0.49 19.25
N LEU A 107 5.90 0.19 19.29
CA LEU A 107 5.28 -0.97 18.65
C LEU A 107 4.87 -0.71 17.20
N LEU A 108 5.14 0.49 16.67
CA LEU A 108 4.81 0.82 15.29
C LEU A 108 5.59 -0.03 14.30
N THR A 109 4.90 -0.47 13.27
CA THR A 109 5.44 -1.32 12.21
C THR A 109 4.89 -0.90 10.83
N TRP A 110 5.32 -1.58 9.79
CA TRP A 110 4.89 -1.39 8.43
C TRP A 110 3.37 -1.53 8.25
N GLU A 111 2.76 -0.63 7.51
CA GLU A 111 1.46 -0.90 6.90
C GLU A 111 1.66 -1.97 5.83
N LYS A 112 0.74 -2.92 5.73
CA LYS A 112 0.85 -4.03 4.80
C LYS A 112 -0.40 -4.14 3.93
N VAL A 113 -0.18 -4.51 2.67
CA VAL A 113 -1.26 -4.77 1.72
C VAL A 113 -1.07 -6.16 1.14
N LYS A 114 -2.05 -7.02 1.35
CA LYS A 114 -2.18 -8.28 0.60
C LYS A 114 -2.90 -7.97 -0.69
N LYS A 115 -2.26 -8.29 -1.82
CA LYS A 115 -2.81 -8.07 -3.15
C LYS A 115 -3.04 -9.40 -3.84
N LEU A 116 -4.26 -9.64 -4.28
CA LEU A 116 -4.64 -10.76 -5.13
C LEU A 116 -5.16 -10.20 -6.45
N ASN A 117 -4.63 -10.70 -7.56
CA ASN A 117 -5.15 -10.42 -8.89
C ASN A 117 -5.30 -11.73 -9.66
N VAL A 118 -6.46 -11.91 -10.30
CA VAL A 118 -6.73 -13.03 -11.19
C VAL A 118 -7.32 -12.48 -12.48
N GLY A 119 -6.67 -12.78 -13.60
CA GLY A 119 -7.04 -12.23 -14.90
C GLY A 119 -7.16 -13.29 -15.98
N ILE A 120 -7.96 -12.98 -16.99
CA ILE A 120 -8.12 -13.75 -18.21
C ILE A 120 -7.95 -12.82 -19.41
N ASP A 121 -7.10 -13.21 -20.33
CA ASP A 121 -6.88 -12.51 -21.59
C ASP A 121 -7.42 -13.39 -22.74
N LEU A 122 -8.35 -12.84 -23.52
CA LEU A 122 -9.03 -13.50 -24.63
C LEU A 122 -8.75 -12.71 -25.91
N GLY A 123 -8.17 -13.35 -26.90
CA GLY A 123 -8.06 -12.82 -28.27
C GLY A 123 -8.97 -13.60 -29.19
N LEU A 124 -9.84 -12.93 -29.95
CA LEU A 124 -10.77 -13.51 -30.87
C LEU A 124 -10.53 -13.02 -32.28
N TRP A 125 -10.51 -13.95 -33.26
CA TRP A 125 -10.38 -13.67 -34.71
C TRP A 125 -9.18 -12.80 -35.09
N ASN A 126 -8.14 -12.72 -34.28
CA ASN A 126 -7.01 -11.78 -34.43
C ASN A 126 -7.47 -10.31 -34.60
N ALA A 127 -8.62 -9.95 -34.05
CA ALA A 127 -9.22 -8.63 -34.20
C ALA A 127 -9.76 -8.06 -32.90
N LEU A 128 -10.18 -8.91 -31.98
CA LEU A 128 -10.80 -8.49 -30.73
C LEU A 128 -10.00 -9.03 -29.56
N ASP A 129 -9.51 -8.14 -28.72
CA ASP A 129 -8.81 -8.47 -27.49
C ASP A 129 -9.66 -8.03 -26.29
N LEU A 130 -9.97 -8.99 -25.42
CA LEU A 130 -10.70 -8.79 -24.16
C LEU A 130 -9.82 -9.20 -23.00
N SER A 131 -9.62 -8.32 -22.05
CA SER A 131 -8.96 -8.61 -20.79
C SER A 131 -9.90 -8.34 -19.63
N VAL A 132 -10.02 -9.29 -18.73
CA VAL A 132 -10.84 -9.18 -17.52
C VAL A 132 -9.99 -9.54 -16.33
N ASP A 133 -9.91 -8.63 -15.36
CA ASP A 133 -9.18 -8.80 -14.12
C ASP A 133 -10.09 -8.65 -12.92
N TYR A 134 -10.02 -9.58 -12.01
CA TYR A 134 -10.53 -9.43 -10.66
C TYR A 134 -9.39 -9.14 -9.71
N PHE A 135 -9.52 -8.09 -8.92
CA PHE A 135 -8.55 -7.75 -7.89
C PHE A 135 -9.19 -7.68 -6.50
N TYR A 136 -8.38 -8.05 -5.49
CA TYR A 136 -8.72 -7.92 -4.08
C TYR A 136 -7.49 -7.45 -3.31
N ASP A 137 -7.60 -6.28 -2.71
CA ASP A 137 -6.56 -5.67 -1.88
C ASP A 137 -7.06 -5.60 -0.43
N LEU A 138 -6.33 -6.21 0.50
CA LEU A 138 -6.56 -6.08 1.93
C LEU A 138 -5.39 -5.32 2.55
N ARG A 139 -5.64 -4.09 2.95
CA ARG A 139 -4.69 -3.25 3.68
C ARG A 139 -4.95 -3.40 5.18
N TYR A 140 -3.93 -3.71 5.94
CA TYR A 140 -4.00 -3.88 7.39
C TYR A 140 -2.77 -3.27 8.06
N ASP A 141 -2.81 -3.17 9.39
CA ASP A 141 -1.82 -2.45 10.17
C ASP A 141 -1.72 -0.97 9.74
N ILE A 142 -2.83 -0.36 9.28
CA ILE A 142 -2.84 1.04 8.87
C ILE A 142 -2.52 1.92 10.06
N PHE A 143 -1.57 2.84 9.87
CA PHE A 143 -1.13 3.78 10.85
C PHE A 143 -2.17 4.88 11.06
N LEU A 144 -2.80 4.89 12.22
CA LEU A 144 -3.83 5.85 12.61
C LEU A 144 -3.59 6.38 14.01
N GLN A 145 -4.05 7.61 14.26
CA GLN A 145 -4.07 8.18 15.60
C GLN A 145 -5.17 7.53 16.42
N ARG A 146 -4.85 7.10 17.66
CA ARG A 146 -5.80 6.45 18.57
C ARG A 146 -6.83 7.45 19.12
N GLN A 147 -7.97 7.59 18.47
CA GLN A 147 -9.04 8.48 18.91
C GLN A 147 -9.90 7.93 20.06
N THR A 148 -9.70 6.67 20.43
CA THR A 148 -10.47 6.01 21.52
C THR A 148 -9.90 6.26 22.91
N ILE A 149 -8.81 7.00 23.05
CA ILE A 149 -8.20 7.32 24.33
C ILE A 149 -9.01 8.46 24.97
N PRO A 150 -9.53 8.28 26.20
CA PRO A 150 -10.24 9.34 26.90
C PRO A 150 -9.33 10.54 27.15
N SER A 151 -9.90 11.75 27.09
CA SER A 151 -9.15 12.99 27.39
C SER A 151 -8.59 13.04 28.81
N THR A 152 -9.18 12.28 29.74
CA THR A 152 -8.68 12.11 31.11
C THR A 152 -7.33 11.38 31.21
N ALA A 153 -6.87 10.74 30.12
CA ALA A 153 -5.54 10.13 30.06
C ALA A 153 -4.40 11.17 30.01
N GLY A 154 -4.74 12.45 29.77
CA GLY A 154 -3.81 13.57 29.87
C GLY A 154 -2.84 13.73 28.68
N PHE A 155 -3.00 12.98 27.60
CA PHE A 155 -2.18 13.20 26.40
C PHE A 155 -2.54 14.53 25.71
N ILE A 156 -1.53 15.34 25.42
CA ILE A 156 -1.69 16.56 24.59
C ILE A 156 -1.83 16.15 23.13
N GLN A 157 -1.00 15.20 22.68
CA GLN A 157 -1.10 14.58 21.36
C GLN A 157 -1.27 13.07 21.54
N VAL A 158 -2.39 12.57 21.05
CA VAL A 158 -2.74 11.15 21.17
C VAL A 158 -1.77 10.30 20.35
N PRO A 159 -1.24 9.20 20.90
CA PRO A 159 -0.28 8.34 20.20
C PRO A 159 -0.87 7.68 18.98
N PHE A 160 0.00 7.35 18.03
CA PHE A 160 -0.33 6.57 16.85
C PHE A 160 -0.21 5.07 17.12
N ALA A 161 -0.94 4.28 16.36
CA ALA A 161 -0.83 2.82 16.36
C ALA A 161 -1.23 2.23 15.00
N ASN A 162 -0.77 1.00 14.74
CA ASN A 162 -1.17 0.22 13.58
C ASN A 162 -2.40 -0.62 13.95
N TYR A 163 -3.60 -0.17 13.59
CA TYR A 163 -4.85 -0.90 13.91
C TYR A 163 -5.94 -0.73 12.85
N GLY A 164 -5.72 0.13 11.86
CA GLY A 164 -6.68 0.32 10.79
C GLY A 164 -6.65 -0.83 9.79
N GLU A 165 -7.80 -1.14 9.23
CA GLU A 165 -7.98 -2.11 8.17
C GLU A 165 -8.89 -1.54 7.09
N ALA A 166 -8.58 -1.82 5.82
CA ALA A 166 -9.39 -1.43 4.68
C ALA A 166 -9.27 -2.49 3.59
N SER A 167 -10.39 -2.83 2.95
CA SER A 167 -10.41 -3.72 1.79
C SER A 167 -10.92 -2.98 0.57
N ASN A 168 -10.35 -3.33 -0.57
CA ASN A 168 -10.78 -2.86 -1.88
C ASN A 168 -10.83 -4.04 -2.84
N GLN A 169 -11.92 -4.17 -3.59
CA GLN A 169 -12.08 -5.21 -4.58
C GLN A 169 -12.83 -4.68 -5.79
N GLY A 170 -12.55 -5.25 -6.93
CA GLY A 170 -13.20 -4.82 -8.16
C GLY A 170 -12.91 -5.72 -9.33
N VAL A 171 -13.50 -5.36 -10.46
CA VAL A 171 -13.27 -5.99 -11.75
C VAL A 171 -12.87 -4.91 -12.73
N ASP A 172 -11.75 -5.11 -13.40
CA ASP A 172 -11.29 -4.28 -14.50
C ASP A 172 -11.58 -5.01 -15.82
N LEU A 173 -12.11 -4.29 -16.79
CA LEU A 173 -12.43 -4.81 -18.10
C LEU A 173 -11.80 -3.91 -19.16
N SER A 174 -11.04 -4.52 -20.06
CA SER A 174 -10.44 -3.85 -21.22
C SER A 174 -10.87 -4.56 -22.49
N LEU A 175 -11.36 -3.80 -23.46
CA LEU A 175 -11.76 -4.28 -24.77
C LEU A 175 -11.02 -3.48 -25.83
N ALA A 176 -10.27 -4.16 -26.70
CA ALA A 176 -9.63 -3.55 -27.84
C ALA A 176 -10.07 -4.25 -29.13
N PHE A 177 -10.35 -3.46 -30.14
CA PHE A 177 -10.69 -3.97 -31.48
C PHE A 177 -9.67 -3.45 -32.49
N ASN A 178 -8.96 -4.37 -33.14
CA ASN A 178 -7.93 -4.08 -34.11
C ASN A 178 -8.16 -4.95 -35.34
N LYS A 179 -8.66 -4.37 -36.44
CA LYS A 179 -8.87 -5.11 -37.67
C LYS A 179 -8.22 -4.40 -38.83
N GLN A 180 -7.41 -5.13 -39.57
CA GLN A 180 -6.84 -4.62 -40.83
C GLN A 180 -7.85 -4.78 -41.95
N LEU A 181 -8.30 -3.65 -42.53
CA LEU A 181 -9.19 -3.56 -43.67
C LEU A 181 -8.37 -3.20 -44.93
N GLY A 182 -7.94 -4.22 -45.66
CA GLY A 182 -7.08 -4.01 -46.80
C GLY A 182 -5.59 -3.83 -46.48
N LYS A 183 -4.81 -3.27 -47.42
CA LYS A 183 -3.35 -3.11 -47.20
C LYS A 183 -2.96 -1.87 -46.43
N ASP A 184 -3.84 -0.86 -46.39
CA ASP A 184 -3.47 0.49 -45.92
C ASP A 184 -4.36 1.04 -44.81
N LEU A 185 -5.37 0.28 -44.34
CA LEU A 185 -6.27 0.75 -43.30
C LEU A 185 -6.33 -0.26 -42.16
N THR A 186 -5.96 0.19 -40.96
CA THR A 186 -6.17 -0.54 -39.68
C THR A 186 -7.13 0.29 -38.84
N ILE A 187 -8.15 -0.37 -38.29
CA ILE A 187 -9.16 0.21 -37.40
C ILE A 187 -9.01 -0.49 -36.05
#